data_25077d6f6f04317f0693e20a9316cc57
#
_entry.id   25077d6f6f04317f0693e20a9316cc57
#
_cell.length_a   1.000
_cell.length_b   1.000
_cell.length_c   1.000
_cell.angle_alpha   90.00
_cell.angle_beta   90.00
_cell.angle_gamma   90.00
#
_symmetry.space_group_name_H-M   'P 1'
#
loop_
_entity.id
_entity.type
_entity.pdbx_description
1 polymer ?
#
loop_
_entity_poly.entity_id
_entity_poly.type
_entity_poly.pdbx_seq_one_letter_code
_entity_poly.pdbx_strand_id
1 'polypeptide(L)'
;MNKTGRRILTAAGILILAALLMLLLMPKSPGAPPQNGTEAKEYYVRTEKLLRQHYEKHGVEMGFSSAEEYRLAACRVINDPASLHKTEKEDGDDIYCLEETNEFVVVSTDGYIRTYFCPDSGKKYFDKQ
;
A
#
# COMPACT_ATOMS: atom_id res chain seq x y z
N MET A 1 43.44 -19.85 46.28
CA MET A 1 43.12 -19.95 44.83
C MET A 1 41.63 -19.74 44.63
N ASN A 2 41.21 -18.59 44.24
CA ASN A 2 39.81 -18.21 44.16
C ASN A 2 39.17 -18.78 42.89
N LYS A 3 38.32 -19.81 43.04
CA LYS A 3 37.51 -20.37 41.98
C LYS A 3 36.26 -19.55 41.64
N THR A 4 36.06 -18.39 42.23
CA THR A 4 34.84 -17.58 42.11
C THR A 4 34.85 -16.61 40.91
N GLY A 5 36.00 -16.31 40.33
CA GLY A 5 36.09 -15.36 39.23
C GLY A 5 35.74 -15.89 37.82
N ARG A 6 35.72 -17.21 37.66
CA ARG A 6 35.50 -17.86 36.34
C ARG A 6 34.04 -18.02 35.95
N ARG A 7 33.12 -18.02 36.94
CA ARG A 7 31.70 -18.26 36.68
C ARG A 7 30.91 -17.00 36.28
N ILE A 8 31.41 -15.82 36.61
CA ILE A 8 30.74 -14.55 36.34
C ILE A 8 30.90 -14.12 34.86
N LEU A 9 32.04 -14.42 34.27
CA LEU A 9 32.35 -14.09 32.86
C LEU A 9 31.55 -14.94 31.87
N THR A 10 31.20 -16.18 32.23
CA THR A 10 30.40 -17.07 31.36
C THR A 10 28.92 -16.70 31.33
N ALA A 11 28.38 -16.22 32.44
CA ALA A 11 26.98 -15.79 32.50
C ALA A 11 26.72 -14.50 31.70
N ALA A 12 27.64 -13.52 31.77
CA ALA A 12 27.53 -12.30 30.98
C ALA A 12 27.73 -12.58 29.48
N GLY A 13 28.63 -13.47 29.10
CA GLY A 13 28.81 -13.87 27.70
C GLY A 13 27.60 -14.58 27.09
N ILE A 14 26.96 -15.44 27.87
CA ILE A 14 25.75 -16.15 27.43
C ILE A 14 24.57 -15.20 27.27
N LEU A 15 24.40 -14.21 28.16
CA LEU A 15 23.34 -13.21 28.05
C LEU A 15 23.53 -12.28 26.84
N ILE A 16 24.75 -11.90 26.52
CA ILE A 16 25.06 -11.05 25.34
C ILE A 16 24.82 -11.87 24.06
N LEU A 17 25.19 -13.15 24.02
CA LEU A 17 24.96 -14.03 22.88
C LEU A 17 23.48 -14.28 22.66
N ALA A 18 22.70 -14.47 23.72
CA ALA A 18 21.25 -14.65 23.65
C ALA A 18 20.54 -13.38 23.16
N ALA A 19 20.96 -12.19 23.59
CA ALA A 19 20.44 -10.91 23.11
C ALA A 19 20.76 -10.69 21.63
N LEU A 20 21.97 -11.05 21.19
CA LEU A 20 22.37 -10.95 19.78
C LEU A 20 21.61 -11.96 18.90
N LEU A 21 21.36 -13.16 19.39
CA LEU A 21 20.58 -14.17 18.69
C LEU A 21 19.10 -13.80 18.60
N MET A 22 18.53 -13.17 19.63
CA MET A 22 17.17 -12.61 19.60
C MET A 22 17.02 -11.49 18.55
N LEU A 23 18.06 -10.68 18.36
CA LEU A 23 18.06 -9.62 17.33
C LEU A 23 18.09 -10.19 15.92
N LEU A 24 18.73 -11.35 15.71
CA LEU A 24 18.78 -12.05 14.42
C LEU A 24 17.52 -12.84 14.11
N LEU A 25 16.74 -13.21 15.14
CA LEU A 25 15.49 -13.96 15.02
C LEU A 25 14.24 -13.10 15.05
N MET A 26 14.37 -11.76 15.15
CA MET A 26 13.20 -10.90 15.01
C MET A 26 12.62 -11.07 13.60
N PRO A 27 11.35 -11.48 13.48
CA PRO A 27 10.71 -11.53 12.18
C PRO A 27 10.77 -10.10 11.60
N LYS A 28 11.37 -9.99 10.43
CA LYS A 28 11.36 -8.76 9.65
C LYS A 28 9.89 -8.34 9.54
N SER A 29 9.53 -7.21 10.12
CA SER A 29 8.18 -6.69 10.02
C SER A 29 7.76 -6.68 8.55
N PRO A 30 6.64 -7.32 8.18
CA PRO A 30 6.14 -7.18 6.82
C PRO A 30 5.73 -5.72 6.65
N GLY A 31 6.45 -4.97 5.82
CA GLY A 31 6.02 -3.62 5.46
C GLY A 31 6.97 -2.47 5.77
N ALA A 32 8.29 -2.69 5.74
CA ALA A 32 9.13 -1.56 5.38
C ALA A 32 8.95 -1.37 3.86
N PRO A 33 8.42 -0.22 3.39
CA PRO A 33 8.39 0.04 1.96
C PRO A 33 9.82 0.02 1.44
N PRO A 34 10.07 -0.48 0.22
CA PRO A 34 11.38 -0.40 -0.38
C PRO A 34 11.75 1.08 -0.47
N GLN A 35 12.75 1.48 0.29
CA GLN A 35 13.33 2.82 0.23
C GLN A 35 14.19 2.91 -1.04
N ASN A 36 13.55 2.94 -2.19
CA ASN A 36 14.14 3.44 -3.42
C ASN A 36 13.42 4.74 -3.74
N GLY A 37 14.12 5.82 -3.56
CA GLY A 37 13.79 7.22 -3.59
C GLY A 37 13.00 7.77 -4.77
N THR A 38 11.81 7.24 -5.01
CA THR A 38 10.75 8.00 -5.67
C THR A 38 9.60 8.02 -4.66
N GLU A 39 9.41 9.13 -4.00
CA GLU A 39 8.25 9.32 -3.13
C GLU A 39 7.00 9.00 -3.94
N ALA A 40 6.19 8.05 -3.45
CA ALA A 40 4.94 7.71 -4.07
C ALA A 40 4.06 8.97 -4.10
N LYS A 41 3.59 9.35 -5.29
CA LYS A 41 2.77 10.54 -5.46
C LYS A 41 1.42 10.34 -4.77
N GLU A 42 1.04 11.30 -3.93
CA GLU A 42 -0.28 11.33 -3.32
C GLU A 42 -1.32 11.92 -4.27
N TYR A 43 -2.50 11.32 -4.26
CA TYR A 43 -3.67 11.76 -5.00
C TYR A 43 -4.85 11.95 -4.06
N TYR A 44 -5.70 12.90 -4.38
CA TYR A 44 -6.88 13.27 -3.60
C TYR A 44 -8.13 13.21 -4.47
N VAL A 45 -9.28 12.98 -3.84
CA VAL A 45 -10.58 13.25 -4.44
C VAL A 45 -10.85 14.75 -4.31
N ARG A 46 -11.55 15.33 -5.26
CA ARG A 46 -11.71 16.79 -5.37
C ARG A 46 -12.28 17.46 -4.12
N THR A 47 -13.18 16.78 -3.40
CA THR A 47 -13.76 17.28 -2.14
C THR A 47 -13.92 16.14 -1.13
N GLU A 48 -13.92 16.49 0.15
CA GLU A 48 -14.23 15.55 1.24
C GLU A 48 -15.62 14.90 1.09
N LYS A 49 -16.59 15.66 0.61
CA LYS A 49 -17.94 15.15 0.35
C LYS A 49 -17.92 14.05 -0.71
N LEU A 50 -17.22 14.27 -1.83
CA LEU A 50 -17.07 13.29 -2.90
C LEU A 50 -16.29 12.06 -2.43
N LEU A 51 -15.23 12.24 -1.65
CA LEU A 51 -14.48 11.12 -1.08
C LEU A 51 -15.40 10.23 -0.22
N ARG A 52 -16.20 10.83 0.63
CA ARG A 52 -17.14 10.09 1.48
C ARG A 52 -18.19 9.35 0.66
N GLN A 53 -18.75 9.99 -0.37
CA GLN A 53 -19.73 9.37 -1.26
C GLN A 53 -19.14 8.17 -2.02
N HIS A 54 -17.92 8.28 -2.54
CA HIS A 54 -17.23 7.17 -3.20
C HIS A 54 -16.90 6.04 -2.22
N TYR A 55 -16.46 6.37 -1.03
CA TYR A 55 -16.23 5.39 0.03
C TYR A 55 -17.50 4.64 0.41
N GLU A 56 -18.60 5.33 0.64
CA GLU A 56 -19.89 4.71 0.97
C GLU A 56 -20.40 3.80 -0.17
N LYS A 57 -20.19 4.22 -1.41
CA LYS A 57 -20.64 3.48 -2.60
C LYS A 57 -19.77 2.26 -2.92
N HIS A 58 -18.45 2.38 -2.80
CA HIS A 58 -17.49 1.38 -3.25
C HIS A 58 -16.56 0.88 -2.16
N GLY A 59 -16.06 1.76 -1.31
CA GLY A 59 -15.04 1.43 -0.33
C GLY A 59 -15.51 0.49 0.76
N VAL A 60 -16.76 0.63 1.22
CA VAL A 60 -17.37 -0.27 2.22
C VAL A 60 -17.47 -1.69 1.66
N GLU A 61 -17.95 -1.85 0.43
CA GLU A 61 -18.06 -3.14 -0.25
C GLU A 61 -16.68 -3.77 -0.50
N MET A 62 -15.67 -2.96 -0.79
CA MET A 62 -14.28 -3.41 -0.95
C MET A 62 -13.60 -3.77 0.37
N GLY A 63 -14.23 -3.54 1.52
CA GLY A 63 -13.74 -3.91 2.85
C GLY A 63 -12.88 -2.87 3.56
N PHE A 64 -12.84 -1.62 3.09
CA PHE A 64 -12.11 -0.54 3.75
C PHE A 64 -12.85 -0.02 4.98
N SER A 65 -12.10 0.27 6.05
CA SER A 65 -12.63 0.74 7.33
C SER A 65 -12.88 2.24 7.36
N SER A 66 -12.28 3.01 6.46
CA SER A 66 -12.41 4.46 6.39
C SER A 66 -12.25 5.01 4.98
N ALA A 67 -12.76 6.22 4.76
CA ALA A 67 -12.59 6.95 3.51
C ALA A 67 -11.11 7.23 3.20
N GLU A 68 -10.30 7.47 4.22
CA GLU A 68 -8.86 7.70 4.06
C GLU A 68 -8.12 6.42 3.64
N GLU A 69 -8.43 5.26 4.22
CA GLU A 69 -7.88 3.98 3.76
C GLU A 69 -8.25 3.69 2.31
N TYR A 70 -9.49 3.96 1.93
CA TYR A 70 -9.97 3.85 0.56
C TYR A 70 -9.17 4.74 -0.39
N ARG A 71 -8.96 6.02 -0.06
CA ARG A 71 -8.15 6.96 -0.84
C ARG A 71 -6.70 6.48 -0.99
N LEU A 72 -6.08 6.09 0.13
CA LEU A 72 -4.70 5.58 0.13
C LEU A 72 -4.54 4.31 -0.71
N ALA A 73 -5.55 3.45 -0.72
CA ALA A 73 -5.57 2.27 -1.57
C ALA A 73 -5.59 2.64 -3.06
N ALA A 74 -6.39 3.63 -3.46
CA ALA A 74 -6.37 4.16 -4.82
C ALA A 74 -4.98 4.72 -5.20
N CYS A 75 -4.32 5.45 -4.30
CA CYS A 75 -2.95 5.93 -4.51
C CYS A 75 -1.98 4.77 -4.74
N ARG A 76 -2.10 3.67 -3.99
CA ARG A 76 -1.26 2.48 -4.19
C ARG A 76 -1.44 1.90 -5.58
N VAL A 77 -2.67 1.76 -6.07
CA VAL A 77 -2.94 1.28 -7.44
C VAL A 77 -2.29 2.18 -8.48
N ILE A 78 -2.43 3.50 -8.36
CA ILE A 78 -1.86 4.46 -9.30
C ILE A 78 -0.32 4.37 -9.34
N ASN A 79 0.32 4.19 -8.18
CA ASN A 79 1.77 4.12 -8.06
C ASN A 79 2.35 2.70 -8.25
N ASP A 80 1.51 1.68 -8.39
CA ASP A 80 1.99 0.30 -8.55
C ASP A 80 2.57 0.10 -9.96
N PRO A 81 3.82 -0.33 -10.09
CA PRO A 81 4.43 -0.58 -11.40
C PRO A 81 3.77 -1.71 -12.19
N ALA A 82 3.00 -2.59 -11.53
CA ALA A 82 2.23 -3.64 -12.17
C ALA A 82 0.87 -3.17 -12.71
N SER A 83 0.44 -1.96 -12.36
CA SER A 83 -0.81 -1.40 -12.88
C SER A 83 -0.70 -1.12 -14.38
N LEU A 84 -1.68 -1.60 -15.13
CA LEU A 84 -1.89 -1.17 -16.50
C LEU A 84 -2.33 0.30 -16.50
N HIS A 85 -1.84 1.07 -17.45
CA HIS A 85 -2.16 2.50 -17.56
C HIS A 85 -2.41 2.88 -19.02
N LYS A 86 -3.43 3.66 -19.24
CA LYS A 86 -3.67 4.37 -20.51
C LYS A 86 -4.43 5.66 -20.28
N THR A 87 -4.45 6.52 -21.28
CA THR A 87 -5.29 7.72 -21.32
C THR A 87 -6.59 7.38 -22.02
N GLU A 88 -7.71 7.69 -21.40
CA GLU A 88 -9.04 7.50 -21.96
C GLU A 88 -9.31 8.49 -23.09
N LYS A 89 -10.00 8.03 -24.14
CA LYS A 89 -10.13 8.79 -25.39
C LYS A 89 -11.12 9.95 -25.32
N GLU A 90 -12.16 9.81 -24.50
CA GLU A 90 -13.24 10.82 -24.46
C GLU A 90 -12.84 12.03 -23.64
N ASP A 91 -12.44 11.82 -22.39
CA ASP A 91 -12.15 12.90 -21.43
C ASP A 91 -10.65 13.18 -21.27
N GLY A 92 -9.78 12.31 -21.74
CA GLY A 92 -8.34 12.40 -21.54
C GLY A 92 -7.89 12.03 -20.11
N ASP A 93 -8.76 11.38 -19.35
CA ASP A 93 -8.45 10.92 -18.01
C ASP A 93 -7.41 9.79 -18.03
N ASP A 94 -6.56 9.74 -17.02
CA ASP A 94 -5.67 8.61 -16.81
C ASP A 94 -6.42 7.47 -16.12
N ILE A 95 -6.36 6.27 -16.69
CA ILE A 95 -6.97 5.08 -16.11
C ILE A 95 -5.93 4.02 -15.78
N TYR A 96 -6.10 3.42 -14.63
CA TYR A 96 -5.21 2.42 -14.05
C TYR A 96 -6.00 1.15 -13.71
N CYS A 97 -5.43 -0.01 -14.00
CA CYS A 97 -5.99 -1.30 -13.65
C CYS A 97 -4.92 -2.20 -13.06
N LEU A 98 -5.10 -2.60 -11.82
CA LEU A 98 -4.28 -3.61 -11.17
C LEU A 98 -5.01 -4.95 -11.29
N GLU A 99 -4.60 -5.77 -12.25
CA GLU A 99 -5.30 -7.01 -12.60
C GLU A 99 -5.31 -8.02 -11.45
N GLU A 100 -4.21 -8.13 -10.70
CA GLU A 100 -4.07 -9.09 -9.61
C GLU A 100 -5.16 -8.94 -8.55
N THR A 101 -5.56 -7.72 -8.25
CA THR A 101 -6.56 -7.38 -7.24
C THR A 101 -7.90 -6.93 -7.82
N ASN A 102 -8.00 -6.83 -9.14
CA ASN A 102 -9.17 -6.31 -9.85
C ASN A 102 -9.53 -4.88 -9.42
N GLU A 103 -8.55 -4.03 -9.25
CA GLU A 103 -8.75 -2.64 -8.86
C GLU A 103 -8.61 -1.70 -10.05
N PHE A 104 -9.54 -0.75 -10.15
CA PHE A 104 -9.62 0.22 -11.24
C PHE A 104 -9.72 1.63 -10.69
N VAL A 105 -8.85 2.54 -11.16
CA VAL A 105 -8.80 3.94 -10.73
C VAL A 105 -8.84 4.85 -11.95
N VAL A 106 -9.61 5.93 -11.85
CA VAL A 106 -9.62 7.02 -12.83
C VAL A 106 -9.11 8.29 -12.17
N VAL A 107 -8.13 8.91 -12.82
CA VAL A 107 -7.54 10.21 -12.42
C VAL A 107 -7.85 11.23 -13.49
N SER A 108 -8.47 12.33 -13.10
CA SER A 108 -8.79 13.42 -14.02
C SER A 108 -7.55 14.12 -14.57
N THR A 109 -7.69 14.83 -15.67
CA THR A 109 -6.61 15.60 -16.32
C THR A 109 -5.94 16.62 -15.39
N ASP A 110 -6.66 17.11 -14.38
CA ASP A 110 -6.14 18.02 -13.35
C ASP A 110 -5.63 17.32 -12.09
N GLY A 111 -5.51 15.98 -12.12
CA GLY A 111 -4.81 15.17 -11.12
C GLY A 111 -5.63 14.70 -9.91
N TYR A 112 -6.97 14.78 -9.97
CA TYR A 112 -7.84 14.26 -8.91
C TYR A 112 -8.34 12.84 -9.20
N ILE A 113 -8.46 12.00 -8.16
CA ILE A 113 -9.15 10.72 -8.24
C ILE A 113 -10.63 10.99 -8.54
N ARG A 114 -11.12 10.51 -9.68
CA ARG A 114 -12.55 10.60 -10.06
C ARG A 114 -13.34 9.43 -9.56
N THR A 115 -12.76 8.21 -9.63
CA THR A 115 -13.38 7.00 -9.11
C THR A 115 -12.34 5.93 -8.79
N TYR A 116 -12.69 5.03 -7.89
CA TYR A 116 -11.92 3.85 -7.53
C TYR A 116 -12.88 2.74 -7.12
N PHE A 117 -12.81 1.60 -7.80
CA PHE A 117 -13.69 0.46 -7.56
C PHE A 117 -13.13 -0.83 -8.17
N CYS A 118 -13.79 -1.96 -7.88
CA CYS A 118 -13.50 -3.24 -8.52
C CYS A 118 -14.58 -3.52 -9.59
N PRO A 119 -14.27 -3.44 -10.89
CA PRO A 119 -15.26 -3.70 -11.94
C PRO A 119 -15.65 -5.17 -12.00
N ASP A 120 -16.94 -5.46 -12.19
CA ASP A 120 -17.46 -6.82 -12.28
C ASP A 120 -16.87 -7.61 -13.45
N SER A 121 -16.59 -6.94 -14.56
CA SER A 121 -15.98 -7.54 -15.75
C SER A 121 -14.45 -7.57 -15.75
N GLY A 122 -13.82 -7.15 -14.64
CA GLY A 122 -12.36 -7.15 -14.48
C GLY A 122 -11.63 -6.32 -15.54
N LYS A 123 -10.54 -6.85 -16.08
CA LYS A 123 -9.73 -6.19 -17.11
C LYS A 123 -10.53 -5.79 -18.36
N LYS A 124 -11.60 -6.51 -18.68
CA LYS A 124 -12.47 -6.16 -19.84
C LYS A 124 -13.08 -4.78 -19.70
N TYR A 125 -13.30 -4.31 -18.47
CA TYR A 125 -13.77 -2.95 -18.24
C TYR A 125 -12.70 -1.92 -18.66
N PHE A 126 -11.45 -2.14 -18.26
CA PHE A 126 -10.31 -1.33 -18.67
C PHE A 126 -10.11 -1.32 -20.19
N ASP A 127 -10.21 -2.48 -20.84
CA ASP A 127 -9.97 -2.63 -22.27
C ASP A 127 -10.98 -1.85 -23.13
N LYS A 128 -12.17 -1.60 -22.58
CA LYS A 128 -13.26 -0.89 -23.28
C LYS A 128 -13.17 0.65 -23.20
N GLN A 129 -12.39 1.20 -22.27
CA GLN A 129 -12.22 2.63 -22.09
C GLN A 129 -11.43 3.33 -23.20
#